data_e6f7694aba27deb03866213596a16e9c
#
_entry.id   e6f7694aba27deb03866213596a16e9c
#
_cell.length_a   1.000
_cell.length_b   1.000
_cell.length_c   1.000
_cell.angle_alpha   90.00
_cell.angle_beta   90.00
_cell.angle_gamma   90.00
#
_symmetry.space_group_name_H-M   'P 1'
#
loop_
_entity.id
_entity.type
_entity.pdbx_description
1 polymer ?
#
loop_
_entity_poly.entity_id
_entity_poly.type
_entity_poly.pdbx_seq_one_letter_code
_entity_poly.pdbx_strand_id
1 'polypeptide(L)'
;MDPQQELFSILLRELKNTGYDVYDGFLPPKNTPYPFIYLADSTQIDEENKSAVFGRVTQTIHVWHNSPKQRGTVSKMLLDAKSICRKLEKTNNLSWFVRDVNQRILSDNTTKQPLLHGILSVEFYFN
;
A
#
# COMPACT_ATOMS: atom_id res chain seq x y z
N MET A 1 5.97 15.56 14.63
CA MET A 1 5.94 15.26 13.20
C MET A 1 6.49 13.87 12.96
N ASP A 2 5.70 13.02 12.33
CA ASP A 2 6.06 11.62 12.10
C ASP A 2 5.68 11.27 10.67
N PRO A 3 6.62 11.35 9.72
CA PRO A 3 6.31 11.13 8.31
C PRO A 3 5.69 9.76 8.03
N GLN A 4 6.27 8.73 8.60
CA GLN A 4 5.80 7.36 8.37
C GLN A 4 4.36 7.16 8.86
N GLN A 5 4.02 7.70 10.02
CA GLN A 5 2.67 7.59 10.57
C GLN A 5 1.67 8.49 9.82
N GLU A 6 2.07 9.69 9.42
CA GLU A 6 1.20 10.58 8.64
C GLU A 6 0.82 9.93 7.31
N LEU A 7 1.80 9.35 6.63
CA LEU A 7 1.55 8.65 5.36
C LEU A 7 0.64 7.43 5.57
N PHE A 8 0.94 6.61 6.57
CA PHE A 8 0.16 5.41 6.86
C PHE A 8 -1.30 5.75 7.12
N SER A 9 -1.54 6.76 7.96
CA SER A 9 -2.90 7.16 8.36
C SER A 9 -3.73 7.63 7.18
N ILE A 10 -3.16 8.45 6.30
CA ILE A 10 -3.88 8.95 5.14
C ILE A 10 -4.14 7.84 4.12
N LEU A 11 -3.17 6.97 3.89
CA LEU A 11 -3.34 5.85 2.97
C LEU A 11 -4.41 4.88 3.46
N LEU A 12 -4.41 4.56 4.75
CA LEU A 12 -5.42 3.68 5.33
C LEU A 12 -6.82 4.26 5.15
N ARG A 13 -6.99 5.55 5.44
CA ARG A 13 -8.27 6.23 5.28
C ARG A 13 -8.74 6.21 3.82
N GLU A 14 -7.87 6.58 2.89
CA GLU A 14 -8.23 6.66 1.48
C GLU A 14 -8.51 5.27 0.88
N LEU A 15 -7.75 4.26 1.29
CA LEU A 15 -8.00 2.89 0.85
C LEU A 15 -9.35 2.38 1.36
N LYS A 16 -9.67 2.64 2.62
CA LYS A 16 -10.99 2.27 3.17
C LYS A 16 -12.14 2.97 2.46
N ASN A 17 -11.93 4.20 2.01
CA ASN A 17 -12.95 4.96 1.29
C ASN A 17 -13.26 4.41 -0.10
N THR A 18 -12.43 3.51 -0.65
CA THR A 18 -12.72 2.86 -1.92
C THR A 18 -13.88 1.87 -1.84
N GLY A 19 -14.22 1.43 -0.64
CA GLY A 19 -15.20 0.37 -0.41
C GLY A 19 -14.60 -1.02 -0.36
N TYR A 20 -13.32 -1.18 -0.66
CA TYR A 20 -12.63 -2.47 -0.48
C TYR A 20 -12.41 -2.76 1.00
N ASP A 21 -12.36 -4.04 1.34
CA ASP A 21 -11.95 -4.46 2.67
C ASP A 21 -10.45 -4.22 2.84
N VAL A 22 -10.07 -3.49 3.87
CA VAL A 22 -8.67 -3.11 4.12
C VAL A 22 -8.30 -3.49 5.55
N TYR A 23 -7.19 -4.19 5.66
CA TYR A 23 -6.63 -4.62 6.94
C TYR A 23 -5.21 -4.08 7.10
N ASP A 24 -4.80 -3.86 8.35
CA ASP A 24 -3.47 -3.40 8.69
C ASP A 24 -2.99 -4.07 9.98
N GLY A 25 -1.67 -4.04 10.17
CA GLY A 25 -1.03 -4.59 11.37
C GLY A 25 -0.87 -6.08 11.34
N PHE A 26 -1.98 -6.81 11.37
CA PHE A 26 -2.01 -8.27 11.34
C PHE A 26 -2.74 -8.74 10.09
N LEU A 27 -2.36 -9.92 9.59
CA LEU A 27 -3.17 -10.57 8.58
C LEU A 27 -4.57 -10.81 9.13
N PRO A 28 -5.60 -10.68 8.30
CA PRO A 28 -6.97 -10.87 8.76
C PRO A 28 -7.21 -12.29 9.25
N PRO A 29 -8.22 -12.49 10.11
CA PRO A 29 -8.54 -13.82 10.61
C PRO A 29 -8.79 -14.83 9.50
N LYS A 30 -8.53 -16.10 9.82
CA LYS A 30 -8.91 -17.22 8.95
C LYS A 30 -10.42 -17.10 8.63
N ASN A 31 -10.78 -17.39 7.38
CA ASN A 31 -12.14 -17.27 6.84
C ASN A 31 -12.58 -15.83 6.51
N THR A 32 -11.64 -14.89 6.49
CA THR A 32 -11.93 -13.55 5.98
C THR A 32 -12.28 -13.63 4.49
N PRO A 33 -13.36 -12.97 4.05
CA PRO A 33 -13.73 -12.97 2.64
C PRO A 33 -12.67 -12.34 1.75
N TYR A 34 -12.46 -12.94 0.59
CA TYR A 34 -11.63 -12.36 -0.46
C TYR A 34 -12.50 -11.59 -1.46
N PRO A 35 -11.94 -10.63 -2.21
CA PRO A 35 -10.58 -10.11 -2.07
C PRO A 35 -10.46 -9.09 -0.95
N PHE A 36 -9.23 -8.82 -0.53
CA PHE A 36 -8.98 -7.75 0.44
C PHE A 36 -7.61 -7.10 0.19
N ILE A 37 -7.44 -5.91 0.73
CA ILE A 37 -6.19 -5.16 0.73
C ILE A 37 -5.56 -5.28 2.12
N TYR A 38 -4.25 -5.46 2.13
CA TYR A 38 -3.47 -5.46 3.37
C TYR A 38 -2.40 -4.40 3.27
N LEU A 39 -2.51 -3.38 4.11
CA LEU A 39 -1.53 -2.30 4.21
C LEU A 39 -0.45 -2.76 5.18
N ALA A 40 0.71 -3.09 4.64
CA ALA A 40 1.74 -3.84 5.35
C ALA A 40 2.97 -2.99 5.67
N ASP A 41 4.12 -3.48 5.28
CA ASP A 41 5.40 -2.95 5.71
C ASP A 41 5.68 -1.56 5.14
N SER A 42 6.31 -0.74 5.96
CA SER A 42 6.86 0.53 5.50
C SER A 42 8.27 0.71 6.04
N THR A 43 9.10 1.39 5.24
CA THR A 43 10.47 1.73 5.62
C THR A 43 10.68 3.21 5.40
N GLN A 44 11.18 3.90 6.41
CA GLN A 44 11.52 5.31 6.32
C GLN A 44 13.04 5.48 6.32
N ILE A 45 13.53 6.26 5.36
CA ILE A 45 14.94 6.64 5.30
C ILE A 45 15.00 8.16 5.33
N ASP A 46 15.62 8.69 6.37
CA ASP A 46 15.79 10.12 6.51
C ASP A 46 17.04 10.57 5.76
N GLU A 47 16.91 11.70 5.08
CA GLU A 47 18.02 12.38 4.45
C GLU A 47 18.09 13.75 5.08
N GLU A 48 19.28 14.17 5.50
CA GLU A 48 19.44 15.38 6.27
C GLU A 48 20.38 16.36 5.59
N ASN A 49 20.01 17.64 5.67
CA ASN A 49 20.97 18.71 5.53
C ASN A 49 20.75 19.70 6.67
N LYS A 50 21.59 20.74 6.76
CA LYS A 50 21.55 21.66 7.90
C LYS A 50 20.29 22.48 8.02
N SER A 51 19.46 22.56 6.99
CA SER A 51 18.34 23.48 6.94
C SER A 51 16.99 22.83 6.67
N ALA A 52 16.94 21.52 6.39
CA ALA A 52 15.68 20.87 6.05
C ALA A 52 15.64 19.41 6.49
N VAL A 53 14.46 18.97 6.88
CA VAL A 53 14.15 17.55 7.09
C VAL A 53 13.45 17.06 5.84
N PHE A 54 14.02 16.05 5.22
CA PHE A 54 13.43 15.39 4.07
C PHE A 54 13.85 13.93 4.05
N GLY A 55 13.19 13.14 3.23
CA GLY A 55 13.51 11.73 3.16
C GLY A 55 12.53 10.99 2.28
N ARG A 56 12.48 9.69 2.47
CA ARG A 56 11.58 8.84 1.72
C ARG A 56 10.96 7.76 2.60
N VAL A 57 9.75 7.36 2.23
CA VAL A 57 9.06 6.23 2.83
C VAL A 57 8.65 5.29 1.71
N THR A 58 9.02 4.02 1.85
CA THR A 58 8.54 2.98 0.97
C THR A 58 7.41 2.25 1.66
N GLN A 59 6.24 2.22 1.03
CA GLN A 59 5.05 1.57 1.55
C GLN A 59 4.68 0.39 0.66
N THR A 60 4.46 -0.76 1.28
CA THR A 60 4.00 -1.96 0.59
C THR A 60 2.51 -2.16 0.84
N ILE A 61 1.78 -2.42 -0.23
CA ILE A 61 0.34 -2.69 -0.21
C ILE A 61 0.11 -4.03 -0.89
N HIS A 62 -0.58 -4.93 -0.22
CA HIS A 62 -0.90 -6.26 -0.74
C HIS A 62 -2.37 -6.36 -1.10
N VAL A 63 -2.65 -7.10 -2.16
CA VAL A 63 -4.01 -7.50 -2.55
C VAL A 63 -4.03 -9.02 -2.61
N TRP A 64 -4.99 -9.62 -1.92
CA TRP A 64 -5.16 -11.07 -1.90
C TRP A 64 -6.50 -11.47 -2.49
N HIS A 65 -6.49 -12.47 -3.34
CA HIS A 65 -7.70 -13.06 -3.92
C HIS A 65 -7.57 -14.59 -3.96
N ASN A 66 -8.68 -15.27 -3.74
CA ASN A 66 -8.70 -16.74 -3.74
C ASN A 66 -9.21 -17.35 -5.04
N SER A 67 -9.40 -16.55 -6.07
CA SER A 67 -9.83 -17.04 -7.39
C SER A 67 -8.75 -16.75 -8.43
N PRO A 68 -8.10 -17.80 -8.99
CA PRO A 68 -7.08 -17.62 -10.03
C PRO A 68 -7.61 -16.94 -11.30
N LYS A 69 -8.91 -16.97 -11.52
CA LYS A 69 -9.56 -16.36 -12.68
C LYS A 69 -9.80 -14.86 -12.52
N GLN A 70 -9.57 -14.31 -11.32
CA GLN A 70 -9.86 -12.91 -11.00
C GLN A 70 -8.60 -12.03 -11.01
N ARG A 71 -7.69 -12.32 -11.94
CA ARG A 71 -6.48 -11.50 -12.10
C ARG A 71 -6.84 -10.03 -12.42
N GLY A 72 -7.87 -9.81 -13.23
CA GLY A 72 -8.33 -8.47 -13.55
C GLY A 72 -8.82 -7.70 -12.32
N THR A 73 -9.47 -8.38 -11.38
CA THR A 73 -9.91 -7.78 -10.12
C THR A 73 -8.71 -7.34 -9.28
N VAL A 74 -7.70 -8.20 -9.15
CA VAL A 74 -6.47 -7.87 -8.41
C VAL A 74 -5.77 -6.68 -9.07
N SER A 75 -5.64 -6.70 -10.39
CA SER A 75 -5.01 -5.61 -11.14
C SER A 75 -5.76 -4.29 -10.95
N LYS A 76 -7.09 -4.32 -10.96
CA LYS A 76 -7.93 -3.13 -10.74
C LYS A 76 -7.73 -2.58 -9.32
N MET A 77 -7.69 -3.43 -8.31
CA MET A 77 -7.48 -3.01 -6.93
C MET A 77 -6.10 -2.38 -6.76
N LEU A 78 -5.07 -2.95 -7.40
CA LEU A 78 -3.73 -2.36 -7.39
C LEU A 78 -3.72 -1.00 -8.10
N LEU A 79 -4.43 -0.88 -9.21
CA LEU A 79 -4.55 0.39 -9.93
C LEU A 79 -5.21 1.46 -9.07
N ASP A 80 -6.28 1.11 -8.37
CA ASP A 80 -6.98 2.05 -7.48
C ASP A 80 -6.08 2.50 -6.33
N ALA A 81 -5.33 1.56 -5.73
CA ALA A 81 -4.38 1.89 -4.67
C ALA A 81 -3.26 2.80 -5.18
N LYS A 82 -2.72 2.49 -6.37
CA LYS A 82 -1.69 3.32 -7.01
C LYS A 82 -2.20 4.72 -7.29
N SER A 83 -3.44 4.85 -7.76
CA SER A 83 -4.06 6.14 -8.03
C SER A 83 -4.15 7.00 -6.77
N ILE A 84 -4.52 6.39 -5.64
CA ILE A 84 -4.54 7.05 -4.35
C ILE A 84 -3.15 7.57 -3.99
N CYS A 85 -2.13 6.73 -4.15
CA CYS A 85 -0.75 7.12 -3.85
C CYS A 85 -0.32 8.31 -4.70
N ARG A 86 -0.61 8.28 -6.00
CA ARG A 86 -0.18 9.35 -6.92
C ARG A 86 -0.88 10.68 -6.69
N LYS A 87 -2.09 10.67 -6.14
CA LYS A 87 -2.84 11.89 -5.85
C LYS A 87 -2.46 12.54 -4.53
N LEU A 88 -1.74 11.83 -3.68
CA LEU A 88 -1.33 12.35 -2.38
C LEU A 88 -0.24 13.41 -2.56
N GLU A 89 -0.53 14.64 -2.14
CA GLU A 89 0.42 15.74 -2.22
C GLU A 89 0.81 16.29 -0.86
N LYS A 90 -0.10 16.23 0.11
CA LYS A 90 0.13 16.81 1.44
C LYS A 90 -0.50 15.99 2.55
N THR A 91 0.17 16.00 3.68
CA THR A 91 -0.36 15.63 4.97
C THR A 91 -0.25 16.83 5.91
N ASN A 92 -0.60 16.68 7.19
CA ASN A 92 -0.66 17.81 8.12
C ASN A 92 0.63 18.62 8.17
N ASN A 93 1.78 17.97 8.08
CA ASN A 93 3.07 18.64 8.27
C ASN A 93 4.02 18.52 7.09
N LEU A 94 3.65 17.77 6.06
CA LEU A 94 4.60 17.37 5.02
C LEU A 94 3.99 17.46 3.63
N SER A 95 4.87 17.68 2.67
CA SER A 95 4.56 17.55 1.25
C SER A 95 5.12 16.23 0.74
N TRP A 96 4.40 15.58 -0.17
CA TRP A 96 4.70 14.25 -0.66
C TRP A 96 4.67 14.18 -2.18
N PHE A 97 5.54 13.36 -2.75
CA PHE A 97 5.40 12.95 -4.15
C PHE A 97 5.92 11.52 -4.32
N VAL A 98 5.31 10.83 -5.27
CA VAL A 98 5.70 9.47 -5.62
C VAL A 98 6.89 9.52 -6.56
N ARG A 99 7.91 8.70 -6.29
CA ARG A 99 9.08 8.61 -7.15
C ARG A 99 9.16 7.28 -7.88
N ASP A 100 9.00 6.19 -7.18
CA ASP A 100 9.10 4.86 -7.78
C ASP A 100 7.89 4.03 -7.42
N VAL A 101 7.42 3.25 -8.37
CA VAL A 101 6.32 2.32 -8.19
C VAL A 101 6.72 0.97 -8.78
N ASN A 102 6.57 -0.08 -7.99
CA ASN A 102 6.77 -1.45 -8.44
C ASN A 102 5.49 -2.24 -8.17
N GLN A 103 5.01 -2.96 -9.18
CA GLN A 103 3.77 -3.72 -9.08
C GLN A 103 3.99 -5.13 -9.61
N ARG A 104 3.58 -6.12 -8.81
CA ARG A 104 3.69 -7.54 -9.16
C ARG A 104 2.40 -8.26 -8.84
N ILE A 105 2.08 -9.26 -9.63
CA ILE A 105 0.99 -10.19 -9.35
C ILE A 105 1.56 -11.60 -9.43
N LEU A 106 1.46 -12.33 -8.34
CA LEU A 106 2.03 -13.65 -8.19
C LEU A 106 0.95 -14.67 -7.89
N SER A 107 1.18 -15.92 -8.32
CA SER A 107 0.39 -17.05 -7.85
C SER A 107 1.04 -17.59 -6.59
N ASP A 108 0.24 -17.76 -5.53
CA ASP A 108 0.69 -18.34 -4.27
C ASP A 108 0.05 -19.72 -4.14
N ASN A 109 0.87 -20.76 -4.25
CA ASN A 109 0.45 -22.15 -4.17
C ASN A 109 0.88 -22.83 -2.86
N THR A 110 1.24 -22.03 -1.85
CA THR A 110 1.67 -22.57 -0.55
C THR A 110 0.50 -23.03 0.31
N THR A 111 -0.72 -22.64 -0.05
CA THR A 111 -1.94 -23.07 0.62
C THR A 111 -2.64 -24.15 -0.19
N LYS A 112 -3.61 -24.86 0.42
CA LYS A 112 -4.39 -25.88 -0.27
C LYS A 112 -5.16 -25.30 -1.47
N GLN A 113 -5.61 -24.07 -1.35
CA GLN A 113 -6.28 -23.34 -2.40
C GLN A 113 -5.32 -22.31 -2.97
N PRO A 114 -5.10 -22.30 -4.30
CA PRO A 114 -4.24 -21.28 -4.91
C PRO A 114 -4.78 -19.87 -4.68
N LEU A 115 -3.86 -18.97 -4.38
CA LEU A 115 -4.19 -17.55 -4.19
C LEU A 115 -3.49 -16.71 -5.24
N LEU A 116 -4.11 -15.59 -5.60
CA LEU A 116 -3.46 -14.50 -6.30
C LEU A 116 -2.98 -13.48 -5.27
N HIS A 117 -1.76 -13.04 -5.43
CA HIS A 117 -1.12 -12.07 -4.53
C HIS A 117 -0.59 -10.89 -5.33
N GLY A 118 -1.28 -9.77 -5.26
CA GLY A 118 -0.80 -8.51 -5.81
C GLY A 118 0.07 -7.79 -4.80
N ILE A 119 1.20 -7.26 -5.24
CA ILE A 119 2.12 -6.51 -4.40
C ILE A 119 2.42 -5.19 -5.07
N LEU A 120 2.08 -4.11 -4.40
CA LEU A 120 2.39 -2.74 -4.81
C LEU A 120 3.39 -2.17 -3.83
N SER A 121 4.54 -1.75 -4.33
CA SER A 121 5.55 -1.06 -3.53
C SER A 121 5.71 0.36 -4.08
N VAL A 122 5.48 1.34 -3.24
CA VAL A 122 5.52 2.76 -3.63
C VAL A 122 6.53 3.49 -2.79
N GLU A 123 7.45 4.17 -3.45
CA GLU A 123 8.41 5.05 -2.79
C GLU A 123 7.92 6.48 -2.86
N PHE A 124 7.74 7.08 -1.67
CA PHE A 124 7.32 8.47 -1.52
C PHE A 124 8.50 9.29 -1.00
N TYR A 125 8.67 10.47 -1.56
CA TYR A 125 9.55 11.48 -1.00
C TYR A 125 8.74 12.48 -0.20
N PHE A 126 9.33 12.94 0.91
CA PHE A 126 8.70 13.95 1.76
C PHE A 126 9.65 15.09 2.07
N ASN A 127 9.06 16.24 2.29
CA ASN A 127 9.77 17.40 2.82
C ASN A 127 8.82 18.32 3.60
#